data_bcbf7c473d2ec5b4017427e5b340c69e
#
_entry.id   bcbf7c473d2ec5b4017427e5b340c69e
#
_cell.length_a   1.000
_cell.length_b   1.000
_cell.length_c   1.000
_cell.angle_alpha   90.00
_cell.angle_beta   90.00
_cell.angle_gamma   90.00
#
_symmetry.space_group_name_H-M   'P 1'
#
loop_
_entity.id
_entity.type
_entity.pdbx_description
1 polymer ?
#
loop_
_entity_poly.entity_id
_entity_poly.type
_entity_poly.pdbx_seq_one_letter_code
_entity_poly.pdbx_strand_id
1 'polypeptide(L)'
;MTARAVTATTAIVDEGDPHRWMIALAATLASLMQVIDTSIVNVAIPHMMGELGASIDEIAWVSTGYILASVIVIPMTAWLSGYFGRKKYFTASILIFTVASFFCGASSSLPMLILWRIVQGIGGGALLATSQAVIFEAFPKREVGTAMAVFGLGVMVGPTIGPT
;
A
#
# COMPACT_ATOMS: atom_id res chain seq x y z
N MET A 1 -40.78 -40.32 -5.72
CA MET A 1 -40.30 -39.74 -4.44
C MET A 1 -38.87 -39.27 -4.56
N THR A 2 -38.54 -38.31 -5.42
CA THR A 2 -37.14 -37.81 -5.58
C THR A 2 -37.06 -36.41 -6.20
N ALA A 3 -37.99 -35.51 -5.89
CA ALA A 3 -37.97 -34.15 -6.46
C ALA A 3 -37.85 -33.03 -5.42
N ARG A 4 -37.44 -33.34 -4.17
CA ARG A 4 -37.42 -32.35 -3.08
C ARG A 4 -36.06 -32.07 -2.47
N ALA A 5 -34.98 -32.59 -3.03
CA ALA A 5 -33.60 -32.41 -2.51
C ALA A 5 -32.72 -31.46 -3.34
N VAL A 6 -33.22 -30.82 -4.41
CA VAL A 6 -32.41 -29.98 -5.29
C VAL A 6 -32.58 -28.47 -5.02
N THR A 7 -33.54 -28.10 -4.16
CA THR A 7 -33.91 -26.67 -3.96
C THR A 7 -33.30 -26.02 -2.73
N ALA A 8 -32.39 -26.68 -2.02
CA ALA A 8 -31.77 -26.15 -0.80
C ALA A 8 -30.30 -25.67 -0.96
N THR A 9 -29.78 -25.63 -2.19
CA THR A 9 -28.41 -25.12 -2.46
C THR A 9 -28.44 -23.76 -3.15
N THR A 10 -29.52 -23.01 -2.94
CA THR A 10 -29.61 -21.65 -3.47
C THR A 10 -29.43 -20.65 -2.36
N ALA A 11 -28.43 -19.82 -2.57
CA ALA A 11 -28.14 -18.57 -1.84
C ALA A 11 -27.45 -18.78 -0.49
N ILE A 12 -26.16 -19.17 -0.51
CA ILE A 12 -25.23 -18.40 0.25
C ILE A 12 -25.22 -17.05 -0.48
N VAL A 13 -26.07 -16.14 -0.01
CA VAL A 13 -25.97 -14.73 -0.37
C VAL A 13 -24.58 -14.33 0.09
N ASP A 14 -23.71 -14.02 -0.85
CA ASP A 14 -22.39 -13.47 -0.60
C ASP A 14 -22.63 -12.04 -0.06
N GLU A 15 -23.06 -11.99 1.20
CA GLU A 15 -23.27 -10.76 1.94
C GLU A 15 -21.87 -10.29 2.35
N GLY A 16 -21.27 -9.42 1.54
CA GLY A 16 -19.98 -8.81 1.85
C GLY A 16 -19.97 -8.18 3.26
N ASP A 17 -18.80 -7.92 3.79
CA ASP A 17 -18.62 -7.29 5.11
C ASP A 17 -19.51 -6.04 5.23
N PRO A 18 -20.32 -5.87 6.30
CA PRO A 18 -21.17 -4.69 6.50
C PRO A 18 -20.38 -3.38 6.51
N HIS A 19 -19.09 -3.42 6.85
CA HIS A 19 -18.21 -2.26 6.86
C HIS A 19 -17.35 -2.15 5.58
N ARG A 20 -17.68 -2.88 4.52
CA ARG A 20 -16.89 -2.99 3.29
C ARG A 20 -16.45 -1.65 2.68
N TRP A 21 -17.32 -0.65 2.67
CA TRP A 21 -16.98 0.67 2.15
C TRP A 21 -15.96 1.42 3.02
N MET A 22 -16.03 1.24 4.34
CA MET A 22 -15.01 1.78 5.26
C MET A 22 -13.66 1.09 5.05
N ILE A 23 -13.68 -0.22 4.83
CA ILE A 23 -12.49 -1.02 4.50
C ILE A 23 -11.88 -0.54 3.18
N ALA A 24 -12.71 -0.34 2.14
CA ALA A 24 -12.26 0.18 0.85
C ALA A 24 -11.66 1.58 0.97
N LEU A 25 -12.29 2.47 1.74
CA LEU A 25 -11.77 3.80 2.00
C LEU A 25 -10.41 3.75 2.70
N ALA A 26 -10.27 2.96 3.76
CA ALA A 26 -9.02 2.81 4.49
C ALA A 26 -7.90 2.22 3.59
N ALA A 27 -8.23 1.20 2.78
CA ALA A 27 -7.31 0.59 1.83
C ALA A 27 -6.87 1.58 0.73
N THR A 28 -7.80 2.39 0.23
CA THR A 28 -7.52 3.43 -0.77
C THR A 28 -6.63 4.51 -0.19
N LEU A 29 -6.91 4.99 1.03
CA LEU A 29 -6.08 6.01 1.70
C LEU A 29 -4.66 5.51 1.98
N ALA A 30 -4.50 4.24 2.41
CA ALA A 30 -3.19 3.65 2.63
C ALA A 30 -2.37 3.55 1.34
N SER A 31 -2.99 3.15 0.23
CA SER A 31 -2.34 3.09 -1.08
C SER A 31 -2.04 4.47 -1.63
N LEU A 32 -2.94 5.43 -1.44
CA LEU A 32 -2.77 6.82 -1.85
C LEU A 32 -1.59 7.46 -1.11
N MET A 33 -1.46 7.22 0.19
CA MET A 33 -0.32 7.68 0.99
C MET A 33 1.02 7.18 0.42
N GLN A 34 1.09 5.91 0.02
CA GLN A 34 2.28 5.33 -0.63
C GLN A 34 2.60 5.99 -1.97
N VAL A 35 1.57 6.21 -2.81
CA VAL A 35 1.74 6.80 -4.14
C VAL A 35 2.15 8.28 -4.05
N ILE A 36 1.56 9.03 -3.14
CA ILE A 36 1.93 10.42 -2.87
C ILE A 36 3.39 10.49 -2.39
N ASP A 37 3.79 9.62 -1.46
CA ASP A 37 5.16 9.58 -0.95
C ASP A 37 6.20 9.38 -2.06
N THR A 38 5.98 8.39 -2.93
CA THR A 38 6.89 8.15 -4.07
C THR A 38 6.93 9.33 -5.05
N SER A 39 5.81 10.00 -5.25
CA SER A 39 5.71 11.18 -6.12
C SER A 39 6.44 12.39 -5.53
N ILE A 40 6.23 12.70 -4.25
CA ILE A 40 6.89 13.80 -3.55
C ILE A 40 8.41 13.64 -3.57
N VAL A 41 8.91 12.44 -3.30
CA VAL A 41 10.35 12.18 -3.27
C VAL A 41 10.99 12.45 -4.63
N ASN A 42 10.37 12.01 -5.72
CA ASN A 42 10.91 12.25 -7.06
C ASN A 42 11.05 13.76 -7.37
N VAL A 43 10.12 14.57 -6.87
CA VAL A 43 10.19 16.05 -7.03
C VAL A 43 11.18 16.68 -6.06
N ALA A 44 11.34 16.11 -4.86
CA ALA A 44 12.21 16.65 -3.82
C ALA A 44 13.69 16.32 -4.03
N ILE A 45 14.05 15.36 -4.89
CA ILE A 45 15.44 14.95 -5.15
C ILE A 45 16.39 16.13 -5.38
N PRO A 46 16.11 17.10 -6.27
CA PRO A 46 17.03 18.23 -6.52
C PRO A 46 17.26 19.09 -5.26
N HIS A 47 16.23 19.27 -4.46
CA HIS A 47 16.31 20.04 -3.21
C HIS A 47 17.14 19.31 -2.15
N MET A 48 16.88 18.02 -1.97
CA MET A 48 17.66 17.16 -1.06
C MET A 48 19.15 17.08 -1.44
N MET A 49 19.47 17.06 -2.74
CA MET A 49 20.86 17.13 -3.21
C MET A 49 21.57 18.40 -2.70
N GLY A 50 20.90 19.55 -2.81
CA GLY A 50 21.46 20.83 -2.36
C GLY A 50 21.64 20.88 -0.84
N GLU A 51 20.66 20.43 -0.07
CA GLU A 51 20.70 20.48 1.41
C GLU A 51 21.67 19.47 2.02
N LEU A 52 21.77 18.27 1.45
CA LEU A 52 22.60 17.18 1.97
C LEU A 52 24.02 17.18 1.34
N GLY A 53 24.29 18.06 0.37
CA GLY A 53 25.55 18.10 -0.36
C GLY A 53 25.85 16.81 -1.13
N ALA A 54 24.83 16.09 -1.57
CA ALA A 54 24.93 14.78 -2.19
C ALA A 54 25.07 14.87 -3.71
N SER A 55 25.89 14.00 -4.28
CA SER A 55 25.98 13.81 -5.75
C SER A 55 24.72 13.13 -6.31
N ILE A 56 24.55 13.17 -7.63
CA ILE A 56 23.45 12.52 -8.34
C ILE A 56 23.43 11.01 -8.07
N ASP A 57 24.58 10.38 -8.04
CA ASP A 57 24.71 8.93 -7.82
C ASP A 57 24.36 8.55 -6.39
N GLU A 58 24.72 9.37 -5.41
CA GLU A 58 24.43 9.16 -4.01
C GLU A 58 22.96 9.36 -3.70
N ILE A 59 22.34 10.43 -4.19
CA ILE A 59 20.92 10.70 -3.95
C ILE A 59 20.00 9.67 -4.61
N ALA A 60 20.41 9.04 -5.71
CA ALA A 60 19.67 7.99 -6.36
C ALA A 60 19.38 6.78 -5.43
N TRP A 61 20.23 6.55 -4.42
CA TRP A 61 20.01 5.50 -3.42
C TRP A 61 18.78 5.72 -2.55
N VAL A 62 18.30 6.94 -2.42
CA VAL A 62 17.05 7.26 -1.70
C VAL A 62 15.85 6.56 -2.34
N SER A 63 15.76 6.61 -3.66
CA SER A 63 14.70 5.91 -4.41
C SER A 63 15.02 4.43 -4.59
N THR A 64 16.26 4.10 -4.93
CA THR A 64 16.70 2.71 -5.17
C THR A 64 16.55 1.85 -3.92
N GLY A 65 16.94 2.35 -2.74
CA GLY A 65 16.80 1.64 -1.46
C GLY A 65 15.34 1.29 -1.14
N TYR A 66 14.42 2.22 -1.37
CA TYR A 66 12.98 1.99 -1.23
C TYR A 66 12.47 0.92 -2.20
N ILE A 67 12.83 1.04 -3.49
CA ILE A 67 12.40 0.10 -4.53
C ILE A 67 12.92 -1.31 -4.25
N LEU A 68 14.20 -1.47 -3.92
CA LEU A 68 14.80 -2.77 -3.61
C LEU A 68 14.10 -3.45 -2.43
N ALA A 69 13.87 -2.72 -1.34
CA ALA A 69 13.14 -3.23 -0.19
C ALA A 69 11.71 -3.66 -0.56
N SER A 70 11.00 -2.84 -1.34
CA SER A 70 9.64 -3.13 -1.81
C SER A 70 9.60 -4.38 -2.70
N VAL A 71 10.53 -4.52 -3.64
CA VAL A 71 10.59 -5.68 -4.55
C VAL A 71 10.83 -6.99 -3.79
N ILE A 72 11.60 -6.96 -2.71
CA ILE A 72 11.83 -8.14 -1.85
C ILE A 72 10.55 -8.50 -1.08
N VAL A 73 9.83 -7.51 -0.56
CA VAL A 73 8.65 -7.72 0.29
C VAL A 73 7.41 -8.12 -0.50
N ILE A 74 7.23 -7.61 -1.73
CA ILE A 74 6.05 -7.90 -2.57
C ILE A 74 5.77 -9.40 -2.69
N PRO A 75 6.70 -10.27 -3.10
CA PRO A 75 6.43 -11.70 -3.20
C PRO A 75 6.21 -12.37 -1.83
N MET A 76 6.79 -11.83 -0.75
CA MET A 76 6.60 -12.34 0.60
C MET A 76 5.25 -11.96 1.22
N THR A 77 4.58 -10.96 0.67
CA THR A 77 3.31 -10.41 1.20
C THR A 77 2.23 -11.49 1.34
N ALA A 78 2.10 -12.38 0.35
CA ALA A 78 1.11 -13.45 0.38
C ALA A 78 1.36 -14.42 1.56
N TRP A 79 2.62 -14.82 1.77
CA TRP A 79 3.01 -15.70 2.86
C TRP A 79 2.88 -15.01 4.23
N LEU A 80 3.38 -13.78 4.37
CA LEU A 80 3.33 -13.00 5.61
C LEU A 80 1.88 -12.69 6.02
N SER A 81 1.04 -12.31 5.08
CA SER A 81 -0.38 -12.05 5.35
C SER A 81 -1.15 -13.33 5.74
N GLY A 82 -0.75 -14.49 5.20
CA GLY A 82 -1.29 -15.78 5.59
C GLY A 82 -0.86 -16.20 7.00
N TYR A 83 0.40 -15.96 7.36
CA TYR A 83 0.97 -16.35 8.65
C TYR A 83 0.50 -15.47 9.81
N PHE A 84 0.59 -14.15 9.67
CA PHE A 84 0.23 -13.19 10.74
C PHE A 84 -1.26 -12.81 10.73
N GLY A 85 -1.97 -13.14 9.67
CA GLY A 85 -3.33 -12.69 9.41
C GLY A 85 -3.34 -11.34 8.69
N ARG A 86 -4.19 -11.24 7.67
CA ARG A 86 -4.25 -10.11 6.74
C ARG A 86 -4.42 -8.75 7.42
N LYS A 87 -5.37 -8.64 8.37
CA LYS A 87 -5.62 -7.41 9.12
C LYS A 87 -4.39 -6.93 9.90
N LYS A 88 -3.74 -7.84 10.64
CA LYS A 88 -2.56 -7.49 11.45
C LYS A 88 -1.39 -7.08 10.57
N TYR A 89 -1.14 -7.83 9.49
CA TYR A 89 -0.08 -7.54 8.54
C TYR A 89 -0.29 -6.18 7.87
N PHE A 90 -1.50 -5.90 7.38
CA PHE A 90 -1.84 -4.62 6.76
C PHE A 90 -1.65 -3.44 7.73
N THR A 91 -2.15 -3.57 8.96
CA THR A 91 -1.98 -2.53 9.99
C THR A 91 -0.51 -2.31 10.34
N ALA A 92 0.28 -3.39 10.49
CA ALA A 92 1.72 -3.30 10.73
C ALA A 92 2.45 -2.61 9.58
N SER A 93 2.10 -2.92 8.33
CA SER A 93 2.68 -2.29 7.14
C SER A 93 2.41 -0.78 7.10
N ILE A 94 1.19 -0.35 7.42
CA ILE A 94 0.84 1.08 7.54
C ILE A 94 1.68 1.76 8.64
N LEU A 95 1.80 1.12 9.81
CA LEU A 95 2.57 1.68 10.92
C LEU A 95 4.06 1.80 10.57
N ILE A 96 4.66 0.76 10.02
CA ILE A 96 6.08 0.78 9.57
C ILE A 96 6.29 1.89 8.56
N PHE A 97 5.42 1.97 7.55
CA PHE A 97 5.50 2.99 6.51
C PHE A 97 5.40 4.40 7.10
N THR A 98 4.41 4.66 7.96
CA THR A 98 4.16 5.98 8.55
C THR A 98 5.30 6.42 9.47
N VAL A 99 5.79 5.52 10.33
CA VAL A 99 6.91 5.80 11.23
C VAL A 99 8.19 6.07 10.42
N ALA A 100 8.48 5.23 9.43
CA ALA A 100 9.65 5.42 8.57
C ALA A 100 9.55 6.73 7.77
N SER A 101 8.36 7.08 7.26
CA SER A 101 8.12 8.36 6.57
C SER A 101 8.42 9.56 7.45
N PHE A 102 7.97 9.52 8.71
CA PHE A 102 8.29 10.56 9.69
C PHE A 102 9.81 10.71 9.89
N PHE A 103 10.53 9.60 10.05
CA PHE A 103 11.99 9.65 10.22
C PHE A 103 12.73 10.01 8.92
N CYS A 104 12.19 9.73 7.75
CA CYS A 104 12.73 10.28 6.49
C CYS A 104 12.71 11.80 6.50
N GLY A 105 11.60 12.42 6.92
CA GLY A 105 11.49 13.87 7.03
C GLY A 105 12.36 14.48 8.15
N ALA A 106 12.71 13.71 9.17
CA ALA A 106 13.58 14.15 10.27
C ALA A 106 15.07 13.82 10.03
N SER A 107 15.42 13.24 8.88
CA SER A 107 16.81 12.83 8.59
C SER A 107 17.70 14.04 8.30
N SER A 108 18.82 14.13 9.02
CA SER A 108 19.82 15.17 8.87
C SER A 108 21.05 14.75 8.04
N SER A 109 21.06 13.52 7.53
CA SER A 109 22.16 12.99 6.71
C SER A 109 21.65 12.03 5.67
N LEU A 110 22.35 11.94 4.52
CA LEU A 110 21.99 11.04 3.43
C LEU A 110 21.95 9.56 3.84
N PRO A 111 22.93 9.00 4.58
CA PRO A 111 22.86 7.61 5.01
C PRO A 111 21.64 7.30 5.90
N MET A 112 21.27 8.24 6.78
CA MET A 112 20.10 8.10 7.63
C MET A 112 18.81 8.11 6.80
N LEU A 113 18.71 8.99 5.82
CA LEU A 113 17.59 9.06 4.89
C LEU A 113 17.45 7.76 4.10
N ILE A 114 18.54 7.24 3.52
CA ILE A 114 18.55 5.97 2.79
C ILE A 114 18.09 4.82 3.69
N LEU A 115 18.57 4.73 4.93
CA LEU A 115 18.17 3.70 5.89
C LEU A 115 16.66 3.72 6.12
N TRP A 116 16.09 4.89 6.42
CA TRP A 116 14.66 5.01 6.65
C TRP A 116 13.83 4.76 5.40
N ARG A 117 14.37 5.07 4.21
CA ARG A 117 13.76 4.72 2.94
C ARG A 117 13.68 3.21 2.71
N ILE A 118 14.71 2.47 3.09
CA ILE A 118 14.69 0.98 3.06
C ILE A 118 13.59 0.46 3.99
N VAL A 119 13.55 0.96 5.24
CA VAL A 119 12.51 0.57 6.21
C VAL A 119 11.10 0.92 5.70
N GLN A 120 10.94 2.10 5.10
CA GLN A 120 9.69 2.55 4.50
C GLN A 120 9.28 1.66 3.32
N GLY A 121 10.24 1.19 2.50
CA GLY A 121 10.02 0.25 1.42
C GLY A 121 9.51 -1.11 1.89
N ILE A 122 9.95 -1.57 3.07
CA ILE A 122 9.43 -2.81 3.71
C ILE A 122 7.93 -2.66 4.03
N GLY A 123 7.52 -1.53 4.61
CA GLY A 123 6.10 -1.24 4.86
C GLY A 123 5.32 -0.99 3.56
N GLY A 124 5.86 -0.13 2.69
CA GLY A 124 5.22 0.34 1.46
C GLY A 124 4.99 -0.77 0.43
N GLY A 125 5.96 -1.66 0.22
CA GLY A 125 5.85 -2.74 -0.77
C GLY A 125 4.63 -3.65 -0.57
N ALA A 126 4.15 -3.78 0.67
CA ALA A 126 2.97 -4.57 0.99
C ALA A 126 1.64 -3.82 0.77
N LEU A 127 1.63 -2.48 0.84
CA LEU A 127 0.39 -1.69 0.97
C LEU A 127 -0.53 -1.83 -0.23
N LEU A 128 -0.03 -1.64 -1.45
CA LEU A 128 -0.85 -1.66 -2.66
C LEU A 128 -1.46 -3.05 -2.90
N ALA A 129 -0.63 -4.10 -2.82
CA ALA A 129 -1.07 -5.49 -3.02
C ALA A 129 -2.05 -5.94 -1.93
N THR A 130 -1.78 -5.60 -0.67
CA THR A 130 -2.66 -5.97 0.45
C THR A 130 -3.97 -5.19 0.41
N SER A 131 -3.96 -3.91 0.01
CA SER A 131 -5.17 -3.10 -0.17
C SER A 131 -6.12 -3.72 -1.18
N GLN A 132 -5.61 -4.13 -2.35
CA GLN A 132 -6.41 -4.81 -3.36
C GLN A 132 -6.97 -6.14 -2.82
N ALA A 133 -6.15 -6.95 -2.16
CA ALA A 133 -6.58 -8.22 -1.59
C ALA A 133 -7.68 -8.04 -0.52
N VAL A 134 -7.57 -7.02 0.32
CA VAL A 134 -8.57 -6.69 1.35
C VAL A 134 -9.89 -6.26 0.72
N ILE A 135 -9.86 -5.46 -0.36
CA ILE A 135 -11.07 -5.08 -1.10
C ILE A 135 -11.72 -6.30 -1.74
N PHE A 136 -10.93 -7.18 -2.38
CA PHE A 136 -11.47 -8.41 -2.99
C PHE A 136 -12.17 -9.33 -1.99
N GLU A 137 -11.75 -9.33 -0.72
CA GLU A 137 -12.39 -10.16 0.32
C GLU A 137 -13.60 -9.49 0.97
N ALA A 138 -13.58 -8.15 1.09
CA ALA A 138 -14.65 -7.41 1.77
C ALA A 138 -15.92 -7.29 0.91
N PHE A 139 -15.79 -7.37 -0.42
CA PHE A 139 -16.90 -7.13 -1.34
C PHE A 139 -17.44 -8.42 -1.99
N PRO A 140 -18.76 -8.54 -2.16
CA PRO A 140 -19.36 -9.61 -2.95
C PRO A 140 -18.94 -9.50 -4.41
N LYS A 141 -18.84 -10.65 -5.10
CA LYS A 141 -18.34 -10.74 -6.49
C LYS A 141 -18.99 -9.76 -7.47
N ARG A 142 -20.27 -9.45 -7.28
CA ARG A 142 -21.01 -8.50 -8.11
C ARG A 142 -20.60 -7.04 -7.92
N GLU A 143 -20.05 -6.68 -6.78
CA GLU A 143 -19.70 -5.30 -6.41
C GLU A 143 -18.19 -5.02 -6.43
N VAL A 144 -17.36 -6.07 -6.43
CA VAL A 144 -15.89 -5.97 -6.46
C VAL A 144 -15.39 -5.06 -7.59
N GLY A 145 -15.99 -5.16 -8.79
CA GLY A 145 -15.62 -4.33 -9.93
C GLY A 145 -15.79 -2.84 -9.65
N THR A 146 -16.90 -2.45 -9.02
CA THR A 146 -17.17 -1.05 -8.63
C THR A 146 -16.21 -0.59 -7.54
N ALA A 147 -15.97 -1.43 -6.52
CA ALA A 147 -15.02 -1.11 -5.45
C ALA A 147 -13.60 -0.92 -5.98
N MET A 148 -13.15 -1.79 -6.90
CA MET A 148 -11.83 -1.67 -7.54
C MET A 148 -11.74 -0.46 -8.48
N ALA A 149 -12.81 -0.07 -9.14
CA ALA A 149 -12.84 1.16 -9.94
C ALA A 149 -12.69 2.41 -9.05
N VAL A 150 -13.41 2.48 -7.92
CA VAL A 150 -13.26 3.57 -6.94
C VAL A 150 -11.85 3.60 -6.35
N PHE A 151 -11.30 2.43 -5.99
CA PHE A 151 -9.92 2.30 -5.52
C PHE A 151 -8.91 2.83 -6.57
N GLY A 152 -9.04 2.39 -7.83
CA GLY A 152 -8.16 2.81 -8.92
C GLY A 152 -8.21 4.31 -9.17
N LEU A 153 -9.41 4.91 -9.20
CA LEU A 153 -9.58 6.35 -9.31
C LEU A 153 -8.92 7.10 -8.14
N GLY A 154 -9.11 6.60 -6.90
CA GLY A 154 -8.47 7.16 -5.71
C GLY A 154 -6.94 7.16 -5.83
N VAL A 155 -6.35 6.04 -6.22
CA VAL A 155 -4.88 5.90 -6.37
C VAL A 155 -4.33 6.76 -7.52
N MET A 156 -5.08 6.93 -8.62
CA MET A 156 -4.66 7.80 -9.75
C MET A 156 -4.55 9.28 -9.38
N VAL A 157 -5.27 9.73 -8.35
CA VAL A 157 -5.20 11.13 -7.88
C VAL A 157 -3.87 11.40 -7.15
N GLY A 158 -3.23 10.38 -6.57
CA GLY A 158 -1.99 10.51 -5.81
C GLY A 158 -0.86 11.24 -6.56
N PRO A 159 -0.47 10.82 -7.77
CA PRO A 159 0.60 11.46 -8.53
C PRO A 159 0.31 12.90 -8.93
N THR A 160 -0.96 13.29 -9.01
CA THR A 160 -1.37 14.67 -9.36
C THR A 160 -1.29 15.62 -8.16
N ILE A 161 -1.56 15.13 -6.95
CA ILE A 161 -1.50 15.93 -5.72
C ILE A 161 -0.06 16.00 -5.16
N GLY A 162 0.73 14.94 -5.33
CA GLY A 162 2.06 14.85 -4.74
C GLY A 162 3.03 15.98 -5.14
N PRO A 163 3.09 16.42 -6.41
CA PRO A 163 4.01 17.47 -6.86
C PRO A 163 3.54 18.92 -6.63
N THR A 164 2.29 19.13 -6.20
CA THR A 164 1.71 20.48 -5.98
C THR A 164 1.80 20.87 -4.52
#